data_6630c0fa5e7d920b5df3781e9952c75c
#
_entry.id   6630c0fa5e7d920b5df3781e9952c75c
#
_cell.length_a   1.000
_cell.length_b   1.000
_cell.length_c   1.000
_cell.angle_alpha   90.00
_cell.angle_beta   90.00
_cell.angle_gamma   90.00
#
_symmetry.space_group_name_H-M   'P 1'
#
loop_
_entity.id
_entity.type
_entity.pdbx_description
1 polymer ?
#
loop_
_entity_poly.entity_id
_entity_poly.type
_entity_poly.pdbx_seq_one_letter_code
_entity_poly.pdbx_strand_id
1 'polypeptide(L)'
;MLHIENYIRPRNHWNTISHGEDINRLNLLLSKFGLKVDDVIDAPTFTTYISNLDVDTKIKSVLRLEDNFGIAVKDNNVRIYLDGDKLCIEKRGADNEVAICDLYKGLSDSKLNLMIGIDNKGKKIICNLAKAPHILVAGMTGSGKSVFLHSCILSLLIAHPRDCEIYGIDPKGNEFLQYAPLNNFNFVKDTVYAIQTLKHLVDEMEMRYSTLALARCRDIDEYNKTHSMKRIVCIIDELADLMYTGGKQVEEYIVRLAQKARACGIHLIIATQSPRADVLTGLIKCNIPTRMALTVTNNTESRIILDQKGADKLNGKGDMLFLPVGRTKPIRIQGCYMSDTERQNIIGVALARQDPNFA
;
A
#
# COMPACT_ATOMS: atom_id res chain seq x y z
N MET A 1 18.67 -3.43 -11.45
CA MET A 1 17.35 -2.88 -11.82
C MET A 1 17.08 -3.13 -13.30
N LEU A 2 15.84 -3.41 -13.69
CA LEU A 2 15.46 -3.54 -15.10
C LEU A 2 15.43 -2.18 -15.78
N HIS A 3 15.87 -2.11 -17.03
CA HIS A 3 15.69 -0.93 -17.89
C HIS A 3 14.29 -1.03 -18.53
N ILE A 4 13.35 -0.22 -18.05
CA ILE A 4 11.95 -0.29 -18.45
C ILE A 4 11.47 0.98 -19.16
N GLU A 5 12.33 1.96 -19.38
CA GLU A 5 11.98 3.27 -19.91
C GLU A 5 11.20 3.21 -21.25
N ASN A 6 11.58 2.24 -22.09
CA ASN A 6 10.93 2.05 -23.41
C ASN A 6 9.60 1.28 -23.33
N TYR A 7 9.23 0.77 -22.15
CA TYR A 7 8.08 -0.12 -21.95
C TYR A 7 6.98 0.49 -21.10
N ILE A 8 7.20 1.72 -20.62
CA ILE A 8 6.24 2.48 -19.79
C ILE A 8 5.85 3.76 -20.50
N ARG A 9 4.62 4.21 -20.23
CA ARG A 9 4.13 5.47 -20.76
C ARG A 9 4.93 6.66 -20.24
N PRO A 10 5.16 7.69 -21.06
CA PRO A 10 5.78 8.93 -20.62
C PRO A 10 4.88 9.62 -19.58
N ARG A 11 5.48 10.49 -18.77
CA ARG A 11 4.75 11.28 -17.78
C ARG A 11 3.73 12.20 -18.47
N ASN A 12 2.48 12.14 -18.04
CA ASN A 12 1.45 13.09 -18.46
C ASN A 12 1.53 14.36 -17.60
N HIS A 13 1.19 15.53 -18.20
CA HIS A 13 0.93 16.73 -17.41
C HIS A 13 -0.39 16.56 -16.65
N TRP A 14 -0.36 16.84 -15.36
CA TRP A 14 -1.56 16.80 -14.55
C TRP A 14 -2.45 18.02 -14.85
N ASN A 15 -3.74 17.77 -14.92
CA ASN A 15 -4.74 18.81 -15.01
C ASN A 15 -4.82 19.57 -13.68
N THR A 16 -4.97 20.88 -13.72
CA THR A 16 -5.20 21.74 -12.57
C THR A 16 -6.67 22.16 -12.49
N ILE A 17 -7.16 22.42 -11.29
CA ILE A 17 -8.53 22.86 -11.03
C ILE A 17 -8.50 24.31 -10.54
N SER A 18 -9.52 25.10 -10.88
CA SER A 18 -9.71 26.43 -10.30
C SER A 18 -10.37 26.31 -8.91
N HIS A 19 -9.83 26.98 -7.91
CA HIS A 19 -10.25 26.89 -6.51
C HIS A 19 -11.07 28.09 -6.00
N GLY A 20 -11.21 29.16 -6.78
CA GLY A 20 -11.77 30.44 -6.30
C GLY A 20 -13.19 30.31 -5.70
N GLU A 21 -14.06 29.54 -6.33
CA GLU A 21 -15.44 29.33 -5.83
C GLU A 21 -15.44 28.55 -4.51
N ASP A 22 -14.65 27.49 -4.43
CA ASP A 22 -14.52 26.65 -3.23
C ASP A 22 -13.96 27.45 -2.05
N ILE A 23 -12.89 28.21 -2.27
CA ILE A 23 -12.27 29.07 -1.25
C ILE A 23 -13.27 30.07 -0.70
N ASN A 24 -14.03 30.76 -1.56
CA ASN A 24 -15.03 31.72 -1.15
C ASN A 24 -16.11 31.07 -0.25
N ARG A 25 -16.62 29.90 -0.64
CA ARG A 25 -17.64 29.17 0.13
C ARG A 25 -17.10 28.61 1.44
N LEU A 26 -15.88 28.07 1.44
CA LEU A 26 -15.22 27.60 2.66
C LEU A 26 -14.97 28.75 3.63
N ASN A 27 -14.53 29.92 3.16
CA ASN A 27 -14.29 31.09 3.98
C ASN A 27 -15.59 31.60 4.64
N LEU A 28 -16.76 31.50 4.00
CA LEU A 28 -18.04 31.83 4.61
C LEU A 28 -18.35 30.94 5.84
N LEU A 29 -17.95 29.67 5.80
CA LEU A 29 -18.13 28.75 6.95
C LEU A 29 -17.06 28.96 8.02
N LEU A 30 -15.79 29.08 7.60
CA LEU A 30 -14.62 29.18 8.47
C LEU A 30 -14.57 30.50 9.23
N SER A 31 -15.07 31.61 8.64
CA SER A 31 -15.11 32.95 9.26
C SER A 31 -15.88 32.99 10.58
N LYS A 32 -16.90 32.12 10.76
CA LYS A 32 -17.64 31.95 12.03
C LYS A 32 -16.75 31.52 13.20
N PHE A 33 -15.57 30.97 12.91
CA PHE A 33 -14.58 30.52 13.88
C PHE A 33 -13.28 31.34 13.84
N GLY A 34 -13.28 32.48 13.15
CA GLY A 34 -12.09 33.31 12.96
C GLY A 34 -11.05 32.70 12.00
N LEU A 35 -11.44 31.69 11.21
CA LEU A 35 -10.57 30.96 10.30
C LEU A 35 -10.82 31.36 8.84
N LYS A 36 -9.83 31.07 7.99
CA LYS A 36 -9.91 31.19 6.52
C LYS A 36 -9.05 30.13 5.86
N VAL A 37 -9.24 29.90 4.58
CA VAL A 37 -8.30 29.11 3.76
C VAL A 37 -7.04 29.93 3.56
N ASP A 38 -5.90 29.42 4.05
CA ASP A 38 -4.59 30.07 3.94
C ASP A 38 -3.76 29.50 2.80
N ASP A 39 -3.96 28.21 2.47
CA ASP A 39 -3.19 27.50 1.45
C ASP A 39 -4.02 26.42 0.75
N VAL A 40 -3.65 26.05 -0.46
CA VAL A 40 -4.29 24.99 -1.25
C VAL A 40 -3.21 24.12 -1.86
N ILE A 41 -3.33 22.83 -1.69
CA ILE A 41 -2.42 21.84 -2.28
C ILE A 41 -3.19 20.90 -3.18
N ASP A 42 -2.80 20.82 -4.45
CA ASP A 42 -3.30 19.85 -5.40
C ASP A 42 -2.41 18.60 -5.42
N ALA A 43 -3.03 17.47 -5.17
CA ALA A 43 -2.50 16.15 -5.43
C ALA A 43 -3.13 15.57 -6.72
N PRO A 44 -2.67 14.42 -7.21
CA PRO A 44 -3.18 13.87 -8.47
C PRO A 44 -4.70 13.73 -8.54
N THR A 45 -5.34 13.28 -7.47
CA THR A 45 -6.79 12.97 -7.45
C THR A 45 -7.57 13.66 -6.34
N PHE A 46 -6.92 14.48 -5.52
CA PHE A 46 -7.58 15.22 -4.45
C PHE A 46 -6.91 16.57 -4.20
N THR A 47 -7.69 17.53 -3.72
CA THR A 47 -7.25 18.87 -3.32
C THR A 47 -7.40 19.02 -1.83
N THR A 48 -6.41 19.62 -1.15
CA THR A 48 -6.43 19.93 0.27
C THR A 48 -6.44 21.44 0.48
N TYR A 49 -7.51 21.95 1.10
CA TYR A 49 -7.57 23.32 1.61
C TYR A 49 -7.06 23.34 3.03
N ILE A 50 -6.17 24.27 3.34
CA ILE A 50 -5.49 24.37 4.63
C ILE A 50 -5.87 25.67 5.31
N SER A 51 -6.23 25.58 6.60
CA SER A 51 -6.45 26.72 7.48
C SER A 51 -5.56 26.58 8.72
N ASN A 52 -4.77 27.61 9.04
CA ASN A 52 -3.98 27.64 10.25
C ASN A 52 -4.90 27.85 11.46
N LEU A 53 -4.63 27.12 12.55
CA LEU A 53 -5.44 27.15 13.75
C LEU A 53 -4.77 28.00 14.83
N ASP A 54 -5.55 28.85 15.48
CA ASP A 54 -5.14 29.53 16.70
C ASP A 54 -5.46 28.67 17.93
N VAL A 55 -4.76 28.94 19.04
CA VAL A 55 -4.89 28.20 20.31
C VAL A 55 -6.33 28.23 20.84
N ASP A 56 -7.05 29.31 20.60
CA ASP A 56 -8.44 29.53 21.07
C ASP A 56 -9.50 28.89 20.14
N THR A 57 -9.10 28.27 19.04
CA THR A 57 -10.03 27.69 18.08
C THR A 57 -10.82 26.52 18.68
N LYS A 58 -12.14 26.60 18.64
CA LYS A 58 -13.05 25.50 19.06
C LYS A 58 -13.06 24.35 18.06
N ILE A 59 -11.97 23.61 17.97
CA ILE A 59 -11.71 22.57 16.96
C ILE A 59 -12.86 21.56 16.85
N LYS A 60 -13.41 21.06 17.98
CA LYS A 60 -14.52 20.09 17.98
C LYS A 60 -15.77 20.64 17.28
N SER A 61 -16.02 21.93 17.37
CA SER A 61 -17.16 22.57 16.70
C SER A 61 -16.95 22.66 15.20
N VAL A 62 -15.72 22.94 14.76
CA VAL A 62 -15.35 22.98 13.34
C VAL A 62 -15.44 21.58 12.73
N LEU A 63 -14.89 20.55 13.38
CA LEU A 63 -14.91 19.16 12.88
C LEU A 63 -16.34 18.56 12.76
N ARG A 64 -17.32 19.10 13.48
CA ARG A 64 -18.73 18.68 13.36
C ARG A 64 -19.41 19.18 12.08
N LEU A 65 -18.80 20.11 11.37
CA LEU A 65 -19.34 20.72 10.14
C LEU A 65 -18.92 19.97 8.87
N GLU A 66 -18.50 18.70 8.97
CA GLU A 66 -18.04 17.91 7.83
C GLU A 66 -19.06 17.95 6.67
N ASP A 67 -20.33 17.74 6.95
CA ASP A 67 -21.40 17.80 5.94
C ASP A 67 -21.56 19.20 5.32
N ASN A 68 -21.42 20.26 6.14
CA ASN A 68 -21.50 21.64 5.65
C ASN A 68 -20.33 21.98 4.73
N PHE A 69 -19.12 21.49 5.04
CA PHE A 69 -17.97 21.63 4.15
C PHE A 69 -18.20 20.85 2.84
N GLY A 70 -18.78 19.65 2.92
CA GLY A 70 -19.18 18.88 1.73
C GLY A 70 -20.11 19.67 0.80
N ILE A 71 -21.14 20.31 1.37
CA ILE A 71 -22.05 21.19 0.62
C ILE A 71 -21.30 22.38 0.02
N ALA A 72 -20.37 23.01 0.76
CA ALA A 72 -19.62 24.16 0.32
C ALA A 72 -18.78 23.87 -0.92
N VAL A 73 -18.09 22.74 -0.95
CA VAL A 73 -17.21 22.34 -2.05
C VAL A 73 -17.90 21.39 -3.06
N LYS A 74 -19.20 21.16 -2.93
CA LYS A 74 -20.00 20.28 -3.81
C LYS A 74 -19.45 18.86 -3.90
N ASP A 75 -18.96 18.31 -2.80
CA ASP A 75 -18.41 16.96 -2.70
C ASP A 75 -18.89 16.26 -1.42
N ASN A 76 -19.62 15.16 -1.57
CA ASN A 76 -20.14 14.39 -0.44
C ASN A 76 -19.05 13.57 0.29
N ASN A 77 -17.86 13.43 -0.30
CA ASN A 77 -16.76 12.65 0.23
C ASN A 77 -15.63 13.50 0.84
N VAL A 78 -15.98 14.69 1.33
CA VAL A 78 -15.02 15.55 2.03
C VAL A 78 -14.48 14.84 3.26
N ARG A 79 -13.17 14.93 3.45
CA ARG A 79 -12.46 14.44 4.64
C ARG A 79 -11.86 15.62 5.38
N ILE A 80 -12.10 15.70 6.70
CA ILE A 80 -11.55 16.74 7.56
C ILE A 80 -10.66 16.12 8.62
N TYR A 81 -9.48 16.68 8.80
CA TYR A 81 -8.51 16.22 9.81
C TYR A 81 -7.57 17.33 10.25
N LEU A 82 -6.81 17.06 11.30
CA LEU A 82 -5.77 17.96 11.82
C LEU A 82 -4.39 17.43 11.46
N ASP A 83 -3.54 18.30 10.94
CA ASP A 83 -2.09 18.07 10.76
C ASP A 83 -1.30 19.13 11.54
N GLY A 84 -0.92 18.78 12.78
CA GLY A 84 -0.33 19.73 13.70
C GLY A 84 -1.31 20.84 14.08
N ASP A 85 -0.93 22.08 13.81
CA ASP A 85 -1.70 23.31 14.00
C ASP A 85 -2.57 23.69 12.79
N LYS A 86 -2.78 22.76 11.85
CA LYS A 86 -3.53 23.01 10.60
C LYS A 86 -4.80 22.20 10.56
N LEU A 87 -5.88 22.84 10.16
CA LEU A 87 -7.11 22.18 9.71
C LEU A 87 -6.96 21.89 8.22
N CYS A 88 -7.11 20.64 7.84
CA CYS A 88 -7.06 20.17 6.46
C CYS A 88 -8.45 19.72 6.02
N ILE A 89 -8.94 20.25 4.92
CA ILE A 89 -10.20 19.91 4.27
C ILE A 89 -9.87 19.35 2.89
N GLU A 90 -10.01 18.03 2.73
CA GLU A 90 -9.72 17.34 1.47
C GLU A 90 -11.03 17.07 0.72
N LYS A 91 -11.02 17.34 -0.58
CA LYS A 91 -12.08 16.97 -1.53
C LYS A 91 -11.49 16.27 -2.74
N ARG A 92 -12.36 15.70 -3.59
CA ARG A 92 -11.96 15.18 -4.89
C ARG A 92 -11.34 16.29 -5.73
N GLY A 93 -10.15 16.02 -6.25
CA GLY A 93 -9.39 16.90 -7.16
C GLY A 93 -9.59 16.54 -8.63
N ALA A 94 -8.62 16.89 -9.47
CA ALA A 94 -8.55 16.40 -10.84
C ALA A 94 -8.39 14.86 -10.86
N ASP A 95 -8.89 14.23 -11.94
CA ASP A 95 -8.79 12.76 -12.09
C ASP A 95 -7.46 12.43 -12.82
N ASN A 96 -6.33 12.79 -12.20
CA ASN A 96 -5.00 12.57 -12.72
C ASN A 96 -4.46 11.19 -12.33
N GLU A 97 -3.79 10.54 -13.26
CA GLU A 97 -3.20 9.22 -13.06
C GLU A 97 -1.75 9.35 -12.59
N VAL A 98 -1.37 8.57 -11.59
CA VAL A 98 0.03 8.39 -11.17
C VAL A 98 0.60 7.20 -11.92
N ALA A 99 1.46 7.42 -12.89
CA ALA A 99 2.04 6.38 -13.74
C ALA A 99 3.33 5.78 -13.11
N ILE A 100 3.75 4.62 -13.60
CA ILE A 100 5.01 3.96 -13.19
C ILE A 100 6.20 4.91 -13.36
N CYS A 101 6.26 5.66 -14.48
CA CYS A 101 7.36 6.57 -14.78
C CYS A 101 7.58 7.64 -13.69
N ASP A 102 6.54 7.93 -12.89
CA ASP A 102 6.64 8.86 -11.78
C ASP A 102 7.42 8.28 -10.59
N LEU A 103 7.43 6.97 -10.42
CA LEU A 103 7.89 6.31 -9.20
C LEU A 103 9.07 5.36 -9.37
N TYR A 104 9.21 4.67 -10.52
CA TYR A 104 10.13 3.52 -10.68
C TYR A 104 11.61 3.84 -10.37
N LYS A 105 12.05 5.08 -10.58
CA LYS A 105 13.44 5.49 -10.25
C LYS A 105 13.75 5.40 -8.76
N GLY A 106 12.74 5.52 -7.90
CA GLY A 106 12.89 5.36 -6.44
C GLY A 106 13.12 3.91 -5.99
N LEU A 107 13.07 2.94 -6.92
CA LEU A 107 13.33 1.53 -6.62
C LEU A 107 14.84 1.21 -6.51
N SER A 108 15.72 2.06 -7.06
CA SER A 108 17.16 1.79 -7.15
C SER A 108 17.88 1.69 -5.79
N ASP A 109 17.34 2.31 -4.75
CA ASP A 109 18.05 2.50 -3.49
C ASP A 109 18.01 1.28 -2.56
N SER A 110 17.15 0.30 -2.85
CA SER A 110 17.01 -0.90 -2.02
C SER A 110 16.30 -2.04 -2.75
N LYS A 111 16.72 -3.27 -2.45
CA LYS A 111 16.18 -4.53 -3.01
C LYS A 111 14.71 -4.79 -2.69
N LEU A 112 14.14 -4.12 -1.70
CA LEU A 112 12.78 -4.33 -1.23
C LEU A 112 11.92 -3.05 -1.27
N ASN A 113 12.29 -2.11 -2.12
CA ASN A 113 11.49 -0.91 -2.33
C ASN A 113 10.25 -1.24 -3.17
N LEU A 114 9.10 -0.74 -2.71
CA LEU A 114 7.81 -0.86 -3.37
C LEU A 114 7.31 0.54 -3.76
N MET A 115 6.83 0.68 -4.99
CA MET A 115 6.12 1.88 -5.46
C MET A 115 4.75 1.93 -4.79
N ILE A 116 4.52 2.94 -3.94
CA ILE A 116 3.22 3.12 -3.29
C ILE A 116 2.37 4.12 -4.04
N GLY A 117 2.87 5.34 -4.26
CA GLY A 117 2.12 6.38 -4.94
C GLY A 117 2.66 7.77 -4.65
N ILE A 118 1.79 8.77 -4.75
CA ILE A 118 2.10 10.18 -4.50
C ILE A 118 1.15 10.70 -3.42
N ASP A 119 1.69 11.38 -2.41
CA ASP A 119 0.93 11.94 -1.31
C ASP A 119 0.26 13.29 -1.64
N ASN A 120 -0.47 13.85 -0.68
CA ASN A 120 -1.16 15.13 -0.81
C ASN A 120 -0.23 16.35 -0.94
N LYS A 121 1.07 16.17 -0.82
CA LYS A 121 2.09 17.21 -1.02
C LYS A 121 2.88 17.02 -2.31
N GLY A 122 2.45 16.10 -3.18
CA GLY A 122 3.14 15.74 -4.41
C GLY A 122 4.42 14.90 -4.20
N LYS A 123 4.64 14.42 -2.97
CA LYS A 123 5.82 13.62 -2.64
C LYS A 123 5.63 12.18 -3.08
N LYS A 124 6.63 11.63 -3.76
CA LYS A 124 6.70 10.21 -4.12
C LYS A 124 6.90 9.35 -2.87
N ILE A 125 6.04 8.37 -2.68
CA ILE A 125 6.10 7.45 -1.54
C ILE A 125 6.57 6.09 -2.02
N ILE A 126 7.73 5.71 -1.53
CA ILE A 126 8.34 4.39 -1.72
C ILE A 126 8.39 3.72 -0.34
N CYS A 127 7.90 2.50 -0.24
CA CYS A 127 7.92 1.71 0.99
C CYS A 127 8.99 0.62 0.90
N ASN A 128 9.88 0.55 1.88
CA ASN A 128 10.89 -0.48 1.96
C ASN A 128 10.45 -1.61 2.89
N LEU A 129 10.26 -2.83 2.37
CA LEU A 129 9.83 -3.99 3.15
C LEU A 129 10.83 -4.41 4.25
N ALA A 130 12.12 -4.15 4.11
CA ALA A 130 13.06 -4.45 5.19
C ALA A 130 12.82 -3.58 6.43
N LYS A 131 12.29 -2.34 6.23
CA LYS A 131 11.93 -1.40 7.31
C LYS A 131 10.49 -1.57 7.77
N ALA A 132 9.57 -1.87 6.84
CA ALA A 132 8.16 -2.16 7.08
C ALA A 132 7.89 -3.62 6.70
N PRO A 133 8.26 -4.59 7.55
CA PRO A 133 8.49 -5.97 7.14
C PRO A 133 7.27 -6.69 6.60
N HIS A 134 6.09 -6.25 6.99
CA HIS A 134 4.82 -6.83 6.58
C HIS A 134 3.82 -5.71 6.32
N ILE A 135 2.96 -5.89 5.32
CA ILE A 135 1.96 -4.91 4.90
C ILE A 135 0.59 -5.57 4.88
N LEU A 136 -0.38 -4.89 5.48
CA LEU A 136 -1.80 -5.22 5.37
C LEU A 136 -2.46 -4.25 4.40
N VAL A 137 -3.21 -4.79 3.43
CA VAL A 137 -3.91 -4.02 2.40
C VAL A 137 -5.38 -4.43 2.40
N ALA A 138 -6.29 -3.49 2.56
CA ALA A 138 -7.70 -3.83 2.48
C ALA A 138 -8.51 -2.75 1.73
N GLY A 139 -9.58 -3.17 1.07
CA GLY A 139 -10.46 -2.29 0.33
C GLY A 139 -11.49 -3.07 -0.46
N MET A 140 -12.63 -2.44 -0.75
CA MET A 140 -13.73 -3.06 -1.49
C MET A 140 -13.34 -3.39 -2.95
N THR A 141 -14.14 -4.20 -3.62
CA THR A 141 -13.98 -4.48 -5.05
C THR A 141 -14.01 -3.16 -5.85
N GLY A 142 -13.09 -3.01 -6.82
CA GLY A 142 -12.96 -1.79 -7.61
C GLY A 142 -12.21 -0.65 -6.93
N SER A 143 -11.75 -0.81 -5.69
CA SER A 143 -10.96 0.21 -4.97
C SER A 143 -9.55 0.42 -5.55
N GLY A 144 -9.02 -0.53 -6.34
CA GLY A 144 -7.65 -0.54 -6.87
C GLY A 144 -6.71 -1.49 -6.15
N LYS A 145 -7.22 -2.40 -5.27
CA LYS A 145 -6.42 -3.37 -4.51
C LYS A 145 -5.53 -4.23 -5.40
N SER A 146 -6.09 -4.87 -6.44
CA SER A 146 -5.33 -5.72 -7.38
C SER A 146 -4.24 -4.94 -8.11
N VAL A 147 -4.54 -3.73 -8.58
CA VAL A 147 -3.56 -2.84 -9.23
C VAL A 147 -2.41 -2.53 -8.26
N PHE A 148 -2.71 -2.27 -6.99
CA PHE A 148 -1.69 -2.05 -5.98
C PHE A 148 -0.82 -3.30 -5.74
N LEU A 149 -1.41 -4.51 -5.68
CA LEU A 149 -0.65 -5.76 -5.54
C LEU A 149 0.26 -6.00 -6.75
N HIS A 150 -0.23 -5.75 -7.96
CA HIS A 150 0.60 -5.77 -9.17
C HIS A 150 1.75 -4.76 -9.09
N SER A 151 1.50 -3.54 -8.61
CA SER A 151 2.56 -2.55 -8.38
C SER A 151 3.64 -3.06 -7.42
N CYS A 152 3.25 -3.79 -6.36
CA CYS A 152 4.21 -4.41 -5.43
C CYS A 152 5.04 -5.50 -6.12
N ILE A 153 4.41 -6.43 -6.85
CA ILE A 153 5.12 -7.50 -7.57
C ILE A 153 6.11 -6.90 -8.58
N LEU A 154 5.64 -5.96 -9.40
CA LEU A 154 6.50 -5.35 -10.41
C LEU A 154 7.61 -4.50 -9.81
N SER A 155 7.38 -3.84 -8.67
CA SER A 155 8.46 -3.16 -7.93
C SER A 155 9.61 -4.11 -7.61
N LEU A 156 9.29 -5.30 -7.12
CA LEU A 156 10.31 -6.33 -6.81
C LEU A 156 11.01 -6.85 -8.06
N LEU A 157 10.26 -7.09 -9.14
CA LEU A 157 10.81 -7.54 -10.42
C LEU A 157 11.71 -6.49 -11.08
N ILE A 158 11.31 -5.21 -11.05
CA ILE A 158 12.08 -4.10 -11.61
C ILE A 158 13.35 -3.85 -10.82
N ALA A 159 13.25 -3.83 -9.49
CA ALA A 159 14.39 -3.57 -8.63
C ALA A 159 15.43 -4.69 -8.70
N HIS A 160 15.01 -5.91 -8.47
CA HIS A 160 15.91 -7.07 -8.33
C HIS A 160 15.28 -8.38 -8.84
N PRO A 161 15.25 -8.61 -10.14
CA PRO A 161 14.52 -9.72 -10.75
C PRO A 161 15.04 -11.12 -10.37
N ARG A 162 16.25 -11.23 -9.77
CA ARG A 162 16.85 -12.52 -9.39
C ARG A 162 17.04 -12.70 -7.87
N ASP A 163 16.97 -11.63 -7.09
CA ASP A 163 17.39 -11.63 -5.67
C ASP A 163 16.24 -11.86 -4.70
N CYS A 164 15.01 -11.85 -5.20
CA CYS A 164 13.79 -12.04 -4.41
C CYS A 164 13.00 -13.22 -4.95
N GLU A 165 12.61 -14.12 -4.08
CA GLU A 165 11.65 -15.18 -4.36
C GLU A 165 10.26 -14.72 -3.93
N ILE A 166 9.28 -14.86 -4.81
CA ILE A 166 7.91 -14.36 -4.60
C ILE A 166 6.97 -15.55 -4.54
N TYR A 167 6.16 -15.64 -3.50
CA TYR A 167 5.03 -16.54 -3.40
C TYR A 167 3.76 -15.74 -3.61
N GLY A 168 3.06 -15.99 -4.70
CA GLY A 168 1.79 -15.35 -5.04
C GLY A 168 0.63 -16.28 -4.74
N ILE A 169 -0.05 -16.06 -3.61
CA ILE A 169 -1.23 -16.84 -3.19
C ILE A 169 -2.48 -16.13 -3.72
N ASP A 170 -3.12 -16.76 -4.71
CA ASP A 170 -4.33 -16.28 -5.36
C ASP A 170 -5.30 -17.45 -5.53
N PRO A 171 -6.16 -17.72 -4.54
CA PRO A 171 -7.08 -18.86 -4.55
C PRO A 171 -8.05 -18.86 -5.74
N LYS A 172 -8.39 -17.69 -6.28
CA LYS A 172 -9.25 -17.54 -7.45
C LYS A 172 -8.51 -17.78 -8.76
N GLY A 173 -7.20 -17.62 -8.77
CA GLY A 173 -6.33 -17.87 -9.91
C GLY A 173 -6.42 -16.85 -11.05
N ASN A 174 -6.95 -15.66 -10.79
CA ASN A 174 -7.22 -14.65 -11.82
C ASN A 174 -6.18 -13.53 -11.85
N GLU A 175 -5.59 -13.20 -10.70
CA GLU A 175 -4.71 -12.02 -10.56
C GLU A 175 -3.26 -12.36 -10.89
N PHE A 176 -2.71 -13.45 -10.31
CA PHE A 176 -1.26 -13.69 -10.32
C PHE A 176 -0.79 -14.71 -11.37
N LEU A 177 -1.70 -15.36 -12.10
CA LEU A 177 -1.37 -16.38 -13.10
C LEU A 177 -0.34 -15.90 -14.14
N GLN A 178 -0.41 -14.63 -14.54
CA GLN A 178 0.49 -14.03 -15.53
C GLN A 178 1.96 -14.01 -15.11
N TYR A 179 2.27 -14.14 -13.81
CA TYR A 179 3.63 -14.19 -13.28
C TYR A 179 4.18 -15.61 -13.16
N ALA A 180 3.34 -16.65 -13.32
CA ALA A 180 3.74 -18.04 -13.17
C ALA A 180 4.92 -18.48 -14.08
N PRO A 181 5.14 -17.91 -15.28
CA PRO A 181 6.33 -18.25 -16.08
C PRO A 181 7.66 -17.77 -15.50
N LEU A 182 7.68 -16.86 -14.52
CA LEU A 182 8.90 -16.34 -13.92
C LEU A 182 9.55 -17.37 -12.97
N ASN A 183 10.85 -17.63 -13.11
CA ASN A 183 11.59 -18.63 -12.33
C ASN A 183 11.63 -18.34 -10.81
N ASN A 184 11.39 -17.08 -10.42
CA ASN A 184 11.40 -16.65 -9.02
C ASN A 184 9.98 -16.34 -8.49
N PHE A 185 8.93 -16.78 -9.20
CA PHE A 185 7.55 -16.57 -8.80
C PHE A 185 6.84 -17.93 -8.61
N ASN A 186 6.49 -18.24 -7.36
CA ASN A 186 5.76 -19.44 -6.97
C ASN A 186 4.26 -19.12 -6.94
N PHE A 187 3.55 -19.48 -8.00
CA PHE A 187 2.11 -19.27 -8.09
C PHE A 187 1.34 -20.36 -7.34
N VAL A 188 0.48 -19.95 -6.38
CA VAL A 188 -0.30 -20.84 -5.52
C VAL A 188 -1.78 -20.53 -5.67
N LYS A 189 -2.51 -21.39 -6.39
CA LYS A 189 -3.92 -21.20 -6.76
C LYS A 189 -4.93 -21.77 -5.76
N ASP A 190 -4.58 -22.85 -5.06
CA ASP A 190 -5.50 -23.60 -4.20
C ASP A 190 -5.34 -23.21 -2.73
N THR A 191 -6.45 -23.12 -1.97
CA THR A 191 -6.42 -22.74 -0.55
C THR A 191 -5.72 -23.77 0.32
N VAL A 192 -5.78 -25.06 0.00
CA VAL A 192 -5.07 -26.12 0.73
C VAL A 192 -3.57 -25.98 0.53
N TYR A 193 -3.14 -25.80 -0.72
CA TYR A 193 -1.73 -25.53 -1.04
C TYR A 193 -1.27 -24.19 -0.45
N ALA A 194 -2.15 -23.18 -0.37
CA ALA A 194 -1.83 -21.92 0.30
C ALA A 194 -1.51 -22.09 1.78
N ILE A 195 -2.29 -22.91 2.51
CA ILE A 195 -2.04 -23.23 3.92
C ILE A 195 -0.73 -24.02 4.06
N GLN A 196 -0.46 -24.98 3.17
CA GLN A 196 0.80 -25.71 3.15
C GLN A 196 1.99 -24.78 2.85
N THR A 197 1.82 -23.81 1.96
CA THR A 197 2.83 -22.78 1.66
C THR A 197 3.13 -21.92 2.88
N LEU A 198 2.11 -21.47 3.62
CA LEU A 198 2.33 -20.73 4.86
C LEU A 198 3.08 -21.55 5.91
N LYS A 199 2.73 -22.85 6.04
CA LYS A 199 3.49 -23.77 6.90
C LYS A 199 4.95 -23.90 6.44
N HIS A 200 5.17 -24.13 5.15
CA HIS A 200 6.50 -24.20 4.57
C HIS A 200 7.33 -22.93 4.86
N LEU A 201 6.74 -21.75 4.73
CA LEU A 201 7.42 -20.48 5.05
C LEU A 201 7.78 -20.36 6.54
N VAL A 202 6.96 -20.94 7.44
CA VAL A 202 7.29 -21.02 8.88
C VAL A 202 8.47 -21.98 9.09
N ASP A 203 8.48 -23.15 8.45
CA ASP A 203 9.56 -24.11 8.55
C ASP A 203 10.87 -23.53 7.95
N GLU A 204 10.78 -22.85 6.81
CA GLU A 204 11.89 -22.11 6.17
C GLU A 204 12.45 -21.02 7.10
N MET A 205 11.59 -20.26 7.77
CA MET A 205 11.99 -19.26 8.75
C MET A 205 12.85 -19.89 9.86
N GLU A 206 12.42 -21.00 10.46
CA GLU A 206 13.16 -21.66 11.54
C GLU A 206 14.50 -22.25 11.02
N MET A 207 14.52 -22.79 9.81
CA MET A 207 15.76 -23.25 9.16
C MET A 207 16.74 -22.09 8.95
N ARG A 208 16.25 -20.94 8.48
CA ARG A 208 17.08 -19.74 8.29
C ARG A 208 17.64 -19.22 9.61
N TYR A 209 16.87 -19.25 10.69
CA TYR A 209 17.38 -18.90 12.03
C TYR A 209 18.53 -19.81 12.45
N SER A 210 18.41 -21.12 12.22
CA SER A 210 19.49 -22.08 12.50
C SER A 210 20.75 -21.77 11.66
N THR A 211 20.57 -21.44 10.39
CA THR A 211 21.66 -21.04 9.48
C THR A 211 22.34 -19.74 9.92
N LEU A 212 21.57 -18.72 10.29
CA LEU A 212 22.09 -17.45 10.80
C LEU A 212 22.87 -17.66 12.12
N ALA A 213 22.36 -18.49 13.01
CA ALA A 213 23.03 -18.80 14.29
C ALA A 213 24.37 -19.52 14.06
N LEU A 214 24.43 -20.51 13.16
CA LEU A 214 25.67 -21.19 12.79
C LEU A 214 26.70 -20.23 12.19
N ALA A 215 26.24 -19.28 11.35
CA ALA A 215 27.08 -18.25 10.76
C ALA A 215 27.42 -17.10 11.73
N ARG A 216 26.86 -17.09 12.94
CA ARG A 216 26.97 -16.01 13.94
C ARG A 216 26.49 -14.65 13.42
N CYS A 217 25.47 -14.65 12.56
CA CYS A 217 24.87 -13.46 11.98
C CYS A 217 23.53 -13.17 12.68
N ARG A 218 23.24 -11.88 12.93
CA ARG A 218 21.99 -11.43 13.57
C ARG A 218 20.79 -11.45 12.63
N ASP A 219 21.06 -11.22 11.35
CA ASP A 219 20.04 -11.08 10.34
C ASP A 219 20.58 -11.41 8.92
N ILE A 220 19.68 -11.46 7.95
CA ILE A 220 19.98 -11.74 6.55
C ILE A 220 20.92 -10.69 5.91
N ASP A 221 20.90 -9.43 6.35
CA ASP A 221 21.77 -8.39 5.81
C ASP A 221 23.21 -8.62 6.23
N GLU A 222 23.42 -9.03 7.49
CA GLU A 222 24.74 -9.41 7.99
C GLU A 222 25.24 -10.68 7.30
N TYR A 223 24.40 -11.69 7.16
CA TYR A 223 24.69 -12.94 6.47
C TYR A 223 25.09 -12.73 5.01
N ASN A 224 24.36 -11.88 4.31
CA ASN A 224 24.59 -11.59 2.88
C ASN A 224 25.83 -10.74 2.60
N LYS A 225 26.60 -10.33 3.60
CA LYS A 225 27.93 -9.72 3.39
C LYS A 225 28.98 -10.74 2.95
N THR A 226 28.84 -11.99 3.38
CA THR A 226 29.82 -13.06 3.12
C THR A 226 29.21 -14.29 2.47
N HIS A 227 27.89 -14.43 2.50
CA HIS A 227 27.14 -15.55 1.93
C HIS A 227 26.04 -15.00 1.00
N SER A 228 25.15 -15.86 0.52
CA SER A 228 24.01 -15.46 -0.29
C SER A 228 22.76 -16.20 0.14
N MET A 229 21.75 -15.45 0.60
CA MET A 229 20.43 -15.95 0.93
C MET A 229 19.41 -15.02 0.28
N LYS A 230 18.53 -15.58 -0.57
CA LYS A 230 17.45 -14.79 -1.21
C LYS A 230 16.42 -14.36 -0.19
N ARG A 231 15.86 -13.18 -0.37
CA ARG A 231 14.68 -12.75 0.39
C ARG A 231 13.43 -13.40 -0.18
N ILE A 232 12.43 -13.60 0.66
CA ILE A 232 11.13 -14.15 0.27
C ILE A 232 10.06 -13.09 0.54
N VAL A 233 9.18 -12.88 -0.44
CA VAL A 233 7.97 -12.07 -0.28
C VAL A 233 6.75 -12.93 -0.60
N CYS A 234 5.92 -13.17 0.40
CA CYS A 234 4.65 -13.86 0.23
C CYS A 234 3.53 -12.82 0.10
N ILE A 235 2.81 -12.88 -1.01
CA ILE A 235 1.70 -11.96 -1.35
C ILE A 235 0.41 -12.76 -1.38
N ILE A 236 -0.54 -12.39 -0.53
CA ILE A 236 -1.87 -13.04 -0.44
C ILE A 236 -2.90 -12.07 -1.00
N ASP A 237 -3.59 -12.44 -2.09
CA ASP A 237 -4.63 -11.59 -2.69
C ASP A 237 -5.89 -11.49 -1.84
N GLU A 238 -6.33 -12.62 -1.26
CA GLU A 238 -7.55 -12.64 -0.43
C GLU A 238 -7.37 -13.48 0.83
N LEU A 239 -7.12 -12.80 1.95
CA LEU A 239 -6.96 -13.46 3.25
C LEU A 239 -8.26 -14.13 3.71
N ALA A 240 -9.43 -13.57 3.40
CA ALA A 240 -10.71 -14.11 3.85
C ALA A 240 -10.92 -15.55 3.38
N ASP A 241 -10.50 -15.89 2.15
CA ASP A 241 -10.64 -17.24 1.60
C ASP A 241 -9.78 -18.25 2.40
N LEU A 242 -8.57 -17.84 2.82
CA LEU A 242 -7.69 -18.67 3.64
C LEU A 242 -8.23 -18.82 5.07
N MET A 243 -8.71 -17.72 5.67
CA MET A 243 -9.28 -17.73 7.02
C MET A 243 -10.55 -18.58 7.08
N TYR A 244 -11.38 -18.56 6.04
CA TYR A 244 -12.56 -19.39 5.96
C TYR A 244 -12.21 -20.90 5.92
N THR A 245 -11.14 -21.28 5.21
CA THR A 245 -10.72 -22.67 5.06
C THR A 245 -9.90 -23.19 6.24
N GLY A 246 -8.90 -22.40 6.69
CA GLY A 246 -7.90 -22.84 7.69
C GLY A 246 -8.03 -22.16 9.04
N GLY A 247 -8.84 -21.12 9.19
CA GLY A 247 -9.15 -20.45 10.46
C GLY A 247 -7.93 -20.17 11.34
N LYS A 248 -7.94 -20.72 12.55
CA LYS A 248 -6.86 -20.54 13.54
C LYS A 248 -5.48 -20.96 13.04
N GLN A 249 -5.39 -22.00 12.23
CA GLN A 249 -4.10 -22.48 11.73
C GLN A 249 -3.45 -21.45 10.79
N VAL A 250 -4.24 -20.83 9.92
CA VAL A 250 -3.77 -19.72 9.05
C VAL A 250 -3.34 -18.52 9.89
N GLU A 251 -4.16 -18.13 10.87
CA GLU A 251 -3.83 -17.04 11.78
C GLU A 251 -2.51 -17.30 12.50
N GLU A 252 -2.30 -18.51 13.06
CA GLU A 252 -1.06 -18.89 13.76
C GLU A 252 0.18 -18.77 12.87
N TYR A 253 0.10 -19.26 11.62
CA TYR A 253 1.23 -19.16 10.68
C TYR A 253 1.54 -17.70 10.32
N ILE A 254 0.51 -16.89 10.01
CA ILE A 254 0.68 -15.48 9.69
C ILE A 254 1.28 -14.73 10.89
N VAL A 255 0.75 -14.93 12.09
CA VAL A 255 1.23 -14.26 13.30
C VAL A 255 2.69 -14.66 13.57
N ARG A 256 3.03 -15.94 13.46
CA ARG A 256 4.40 -16.44 13.68
C ARG A 256 5.39 -15.83 12.70
N LEU A 257 5.03 -15.78 11.40
CA LEU A 257 5.84 -15.12 10.38
C LEU A 257 5.96 -13.62 10.66
N ALA A 258 4.84 -12.94 10.96
CA ALA A 258 4.85 -11.50 11.21
C ALA A 258 5.68 -11.10 12.44
N GLN A 259 5.76 -11.96 13.46
CA GLN A 259 6.55 -11.71 14.67
C GLN A 259 8.06 -11.89 14.45
N LYS A 260 8.45 -12.90 13.67
CA LYS A 260 9.84 -13.36 13.65
C LYS A 260 10.53 -13.23 12.29
N ALA A 261 9.82 -13.32 11.17
CA ALA A 261 10.43 -13.56 9.87
C ALA A 261 11.26 -12.39 9.29
N ARG A 262 11.15 -11.19 9.86
CA ARG A 262 11.89 -9.99 9.41
C ARG A 262 13.41 -10.23 9.36
N ALA A 263 14.00 -10.74 10.44
CA ALA A 263 15.44 -10.90 10.54
C ALA A 263 15.98 -11.94 9.55
N CYS A 264 15.19 -12.95 9.18
CA CYS A 264 15.58 -13.97 8.20
C CYS A 264 15.12 -13.64 6.77
N GLY A 265 14.59 -12.43 6.52
CA GLY A 265 14.30 -11.91 5.19
C GLY A 265 13.04 -12.49 4.54
N ILE A 266 12.04 -12.88 5.33
CA ILE A 266 10.73 -13.30 4.83
C ILE A 266 9.70 -12.21 5.16
N HIS A 267 8.96 -11.77 4.16
CA HIS A 267 8.03 -10.64 4.23
C HIS A 267 6.64 -11.02 3.74
N LEU A 268 5.60 -10.43 4.34
CA LEU A 268 4.21 -10.67 3.98
C LEU A 268 3.57 -9.40 3.41
N ILE A 269 2.84 -9.53 2.32
CA ILE A 269 1.88 -8.54 1.83
C ILE A 269 0.53 -9.24 1.81
N ILE A 270 -0.34 -8.89 2.75
CA ILE A 270 -1.61 -9.57 2.96
C ILE A 270 -2.74 -8.65 2.53
N ALA A 271 -3.54 -9.09 1.57
CA ALA A 271 -4.67 -8.32 1.10
C ALA A 271 -6.02 -9.00 1.40
N THR A 272 -7.07 -8.19 1.49
CA THR A 272 -8.46 -8.66 1.60
C THR A 272 -9.45 -7.64 1.06
N GLN A 273 -10.52 -8.11 0.43
CA GLN A 273 -11.69 -7.32 0.06
C GLN A 273 -12.76 -7.35 1.17
N SER A 274 -12.59 -8.20 2.18
CA SER A 274 -13.53 -8.38 3.28
C SER A 274 -12.90 -7.96 4.61
N PRO A 275 -12.83 -6.65 4.92
CA PRO A 275 -12.19 -6.15 6.14
C PRO A 275 -13.10 -6.33 7.36
N ARG A 276 -13.35 -7.58 7.74
CA ARG A 276 -14.15 -7.96 8.92
C ARG A 276 -13.23 -8.34 10.09
N ALA A 277 -13.76 -8.25 11.31
CA ALA A 277 -12.98 -8.51 12.53
C ALA A 277 -12.55 -9.98 12.68
N ASP A 278 -13.29 -10.91 12.07
CA ASP A 278 -12.96 -12.34 12.02
C ASP A 278 -11.90 -12.69 10.97
N VAL A 279 -11.65 -11.80 9.99
CA VAL A 279 -10.59 -11.90 8.98
C VAL A 279 -9.35 -11.13 9.42
N LEU A 280 -9.52 -9.87 9.79
CA LEU A 280 -8.45 -8.99 10.28
C LEU A 280 -8.46 -8.97 11.80
N THR A 281 -8.04 -10.08 12.40
CA THR A 281 -8.06 -10.25 13.85
C THR A 281 -7.12 -9.28 14.57
N GLY A 282 -7.35 -9.09 15.86
CA GLY A 282 -6.46 -8.26 16.68
C GLY A 282 -5.02 -8.77 16.68
N LEU A 283 -4.81 -10.10 16.63
CA LEU A 283 -3.48 -10.71 16.59
C LEU A 283 -2.74 -10.40 15.29
N ILE A 284 -3.41 -10.51 14.13
CA ILE A 284 -2.83 -10.16 12.83
C ILE A 284 -2.46 -8.68 12.81
N LYS A 285 -3.39 -7.79 13.22
CA LYS A 285 -3.16 -6.35 13.21
C LYS A 285 -2.04 -5.86 14.12
N CYS A 286 -1.90 -6.46 15.32
CA CYS A 286 -0.81 -6.12 16.23
C CYS A 286 0.57 -6.44 15.66
N ASN A 287 0.67 -7.48 14.84
CA ASN A 287 1.94 -7.93 14.27
C ASN A 287 2.22 -7.35 12.88
N ILE A 288 1.21 -6.73 12.22
CA ILE A 288 1.36 -6.05 10.92
C ILE A 288 0.98 -4.58 11.08
N PRO A 289 1.88 -3.74 11.58
CA PRO A 289 1.59 -2.34 11.87
C PRO A 289 1.56 -1.44 10.64
N THR A 290 2.15 -1.85 9.50
CA THR A 290 2.03 -1.12 8.25
C THR A 290 0.73 -1.50 7.56
N ARG A 291 -0.16 -0.52 7.39
CA ARG A 291 -1.50 -0.77 6.88
C ARG A 291 -1.87 0.19 5.78
N MET A 292 -2.59 -0.32 4.81
CA MET A 292 -3.15 0.44 3.69
C MET A 292 -4.63 0.15 3.58
N ALA A 293 -5.44 1.19 3.69
CA ALA A 293 -6.86 1.11 3.41
C ALA A 293 -7.15 1.84 2.10
N LEU A 294 -7.56 1.10 1.08
CA LEU A 294 -8.24 1.66 -0.08
C LEU A 294 -9.69 1.94 0.30
N THR A 295 -10.50 2.39 -0.67
CA THR A 295 -11.90 2.70 -0.42
C THR A 295 -12.64 1.51 0.18
N VAL A 296 -13.40 1.76 1.22
CA VAL A 296 -14.28 0.80 1.91
C VAL A 296 -15.72 1.32 1.95
N THR A 297 -16.64 0.44 2.30
CA THR A 297 -18.08 0.75 2.25
C THR A 297 -18.53 1.68 3.39
N ASN A 298 -17.89 1.59 4.56
CA ASN A 298 -18.32 2.31 5.75
C ASN A 298 -17.18 2.56 6.75
N ASN A 299 -17.48 3.43 7.74
CA ASN A 299 -16.53 3.78 8.79
C ASN A 299 -16.11 2.60 9.70
N THR A 300 -16.94 1.56 9.83
CA THR A 300 -16.60 0.39 10.64
C THR A 300 -15.45 -0.38 10.00
N GLU A 301 -15.54 -0.60 8.69
CA GLU A 301 -14.46 -1.24 7.93
C GLU A 301 -13.15 -0.43 7.98
N SER A 302 -13.25 0.91 7.83
CA SER A 302 -12.08 1.79 7.99
C SER A 302 -11.42 1.62 9.36
N ARG A 303 -12.21 1.52 10.44
CA ARG A 303 -11.68 1.28 11.79
C ARG A 303 -11.11 -0.13 11.97
N ILE A 304 -11.68 -1.13 11.34
CA ILE A 304 -11.12 -2.49 11.39
C ILE A 304 -9.72 -2.50 10.78
N ILE A 305 -9.48 -1.78 9.68
CA ILE A 305 -8.17 -1.74 9.03
C ILE A 305 -7.20 -0.82 9.76
N LEU A 306 -7.58 0.44 9.98
CA LEU A 306 -6.68 1.52 10.40
C LEU A 306 -6.80 1.92 11.88
N ASP A 307 -7.77 1.35 12.61
CA ASP A 307 -8.21 1.83 13.92
C ASP A 307 -8.75 3.29 13.91
N GLN A 308 -8.98 3.84 12.71
CA GLN A 308 -9.42 5.22 12.43
C GLN A 308 -10.45 5.25 11.30
N LYS A 309 -11.22 6.35 11.25
CA LYS A 309 -12.16 6.63 10.15
C LYS A 309 -11.46 7.20 8.93
N GLY A 310 -12.15 7.26 7.80
CA GLY A 310 -11.79 8.05 6.63
C GLY A 310 -11.55 7.27 5.35
N ALA A 311 -11.39 5.94 5.39
CA ALA A 311 -11.25 5.15 4.17
C ALA A 311 -12.57 5.03 3.37
N ASP A 312 -13.72 5.26 4.02
CA ASP A 312 -15.04 5.37 3.39
C ASP A 312 -15.22 6.66 2.57
N LYS A 313 -14.34 7.64 2.75
CA LYS A 313 -14.33 8.93 2.03
C LYS A 313 -13.35 8.98 0.85
N LEU A 314 -12.72 7.87 0.53
CA LEU A 314 -11.77 7.77 -0.58
C LEU A 314 -12.48 7.66 -1.93
N ASN A 315 -11.81 8.14 -2.99
CA ASN A 315 -12.40 8.24 -4.33
C ASN A 315 -12.39 6.92 -5.13
N GLY A 316 -11.77 5.85 -4.60
CA GLY A 316 -11.53 4.61 -5.35
C GLY A 316 -10.32 4.72 -6.30
N LYS A 317 -10.18 3.74 -7.22
CA LYS A 317 -9.13 3.74 -8.25
C LYS A 317 -7.70 3.96 -7.70
N GLY A 318 -7.37 3.36 -6.56
CA GLY A 318 -6.05 3.45 -5.95
C GLY A 318 -5.86 4.63 -4.98
N ASP A 319 -6.90 5.45 -4.73
CA ASP A 319 -6.89 6.41 -3.63
C ASP A 319 -6.91 5.64 -2.30
N MET A 320 -5.92 5.88 -1.43
CA MET A 320 -5.71 5.09 -0.24
C MET A 320 -5.23 5.92 0.96
N LEU A 321 -5.48 5.39 2.15
CA LEU A 321 -4.89 5.83 3.41
C LEU A 321 -3.76 4.87 3.80
N PHE A 322 -2.54 5.38 3.84
CA PHE A 322 -1.32 4.65 4.22
C PHE A 322 -0.91 4.99 5.64
N LEU A 323 -0.88 3.99 6.51
CA LEU A 323 -0.37 4.08 7.88
C LEU A 323 0.96 3.33 7.98
N PRO A 324 2.12 4.01 7.82
CA PRO A 324 3.42 3.38 7.97
C PRO A 324 3.76 3.12 9.45
N VAL A 325 4.66 2.18 9.69
CA VAL A 325 5.23 1.91 11.02
C VAL A 325 5.69 3.21 11.69
N GLY A 326 5.37 3.37 12.97
CA GLY A 326 5.80 4.51 13.78
C GLY A 326 4.96 5.78 13.61
N ARG A 327 3.93 5.78 12.76
CA ARG A 327 2.95 6.86 12.67
C ARG A 327 1.62 6.48 13.31
N THR A 328 0.97 7.47 13.88
CA THR A 328 -0.38 7.33 14.47
C THR A 328 -1.49 7.82 13.54
N LYS A 329 -1.15 8.63 12.55
CA LYS A 329 -2.09 9.17 11.56
C LYS A 329 -1.73 8.69 10.16
N PRO A 330 -2.70 8.22 9.37
CA PRO A 330 -2.46 7.80 8.00
C PRO A 330 -2.21 9.02 7.09
N ILE A 331 -1.48 8.78 6.01
CA ILE A 331 -1.24 9.71 4.92
C ILE A 331 -2.16 9.31 3.77
N ARG A 332 -2.86 10.27 3.14
CA ARG A 332 -3.59 9.99 1.91
C ARG A 332 -2.62 9.97 0.73
N ILE A 333 -2.76 8.96 -0.11
CA ILE A 333 -1.86 8.69 -1.25
C ILE A 333 -2.71 8.27 -2.44
N GLN A 334 -2.39 8.82 -3.61
CA GLN A 334 -2.85 8.23 -4.87
C GLN A 334 -1.87 7.15 -5.29
N GLY A 335 -2.34 5.92 -5.39
CA GLY A 335 -1.55 4.75 -5.79
C GLY A 335 -1.12 4.81 -7.25
N CYS A 336 -0.04 4.11 -7.54
CA CYS A 336 0.47 3.94 -8.89
C CYS A 336 -0.51 3.13 -9.75
N TYR A 337 -0.83 3.64 -10.92
CA TYR A 337 -1.58 2.92 -11.93
C TYR A 337 -0.65 2.41 -13.04
N MET A 338 -1.04 1.29 -13.59
CA MET A 338 -0.31 0.59 -14.63
C MET A 338 -1.30 -0.12 -15.55
N SER A 339 -1.17 0.12 -16.83
CA SER A 339 -1.99 -0.57 -17.83
C SER A 339 -1.58 -2.03 -17.96
N ASP A 340 -2.48 -2.86 -18.48
CA ASP A 340 -2.20 -4.28 -18.75
C ASP A 340 -1.02 -4.44 -19.71
N THR A 341 -0.93 -3.56 -20.71
CA THR A 341 0.19 -3.56 -21.69
C THR A 341 1.52 -3.27 -21.01
N GLU A 342 1.61 -2.25 -20.16
CA GLU A 342 2.83 -1.94 -19.40
C GLU A 342 3.24 -3.10 -18.51
N ARG A 343 2.27 -3.73 -17.83
CA ARG A 343 2.49 -4.89 -16.97
C ARG A 343 3.07 -6.07 -17.74
N GLN A 344 2.45 -6.43 -18.88
CA GLN A 344 2.91 -7.52 -19.74
C GLN A 344 4.32 -7.24 -20.31
N ASN A 345 4.59 -6.02 -20.75
CA ASN A 345 5.90 -5.62 -21.23
C ASN A 345 6.98 -5.79 -20.15
N ILE A 346 6.72 -5.37 -18.91
CA ILE A 346 7.68 -5.50 -17.80
C ILE A 346 7.91 -6.97 -17.46
N ILE A 347 6.86 -7.80 -17.46
CA ILE A 347 6.98 -9.26 -17.27
C ILE A 347 7.85 -9.85 -18.38
N GLY A 348 7.63 -9.46 -19.64
CA GLY A 348 8.45 -9.90 -20.78
C GLY A 348 9.93 -9.55 -20.61
N VAL A 349 10.23 -8.33 -20.17
CA VAL A 349 11.63 -7.91 -19.88
C VAL A 349 12.23 -8.73 -18.72
N ALA A 350 11.43 -9.00 -17.68
CA ALA A 350 11.88 -9.81 -16.54
C ALA A 350 12.17 -11.26 -16.95
N LEU A 351 11.31 -11.87 -17.79
CA LEU A 351 11.51 -13.20 -18.35
C LEU A 351 12.79 -13.28 -19.20
N ALA A 352 12.97 -12.32 -20.13
CA ALA A 352 14.17 -12.26 -20.97
C ALA A 352 15.44 -12.21 -20.13
N ARG A 353 15.45 -11.46 -19.03
CA ARG A 353 16.60 -11.36 -18.11
C ARG A 353 16.84 -12.62 -17.27
N GLN A 354 15.88 -13.51 -17.16
CA GLN A 354 16.02 -14.79 -16.48
C GLN A 354 16.54 -15.89 -17.42
N ASP A 355 16.49 -15.65 -18.74
CA ASP A 355 17.09 -16.57 -19.73
C ASP A 355 18.61 -16.53 -19.62
N PRO A 356 19.30 -17.67 -19.41
CA PRO A 356 20.77 -17.75 -19.38
C PRO A 356 21.45 -17.30 -20.69
N ASN A 357 20.73 -17.39 -21.81
CA ASN A 357 21.25 -17.02 -23.14
C ASN A 357 21.04 -15.55 -23.49
N PHE A 358 20.36 -14.79 -22.61
CA PHE A 358 20.15 -13.36 -22.77
C PHE A 358 21.31 -12.60 -22.13
N ALA A 359 22.38 -12.36 -22.91
CA ALA A 359 23.55 -11.57 -22.55
C ALA A 359 23.48 -10.14 -23.10
#